data_665970ac027fcb4eab7d8a0746bf5fe8
#
_entry.id   665970ac027fcb4eab7d8a0746bf5fe8
#
_cell.length_a   1.000
_cell.length_b   1.000
_cell.length_c   1.000
_cell.angle_alpha   90.00
_cell.angle_beta   90.00
_cell.angle_gamma   90.00
#
_symmetry.space_group_name_H-M   'P 1'
#
loop_
_entity.id
_entity.type
_entity.pdbx_description
1 polymer ?
#
loop_
_entity_poly.entity_id
_entity_poly.type
_entity_poly.pdbx_seq_one_letter_code
_entity_poly.pdbx_strand_id
1 'polypeptide(L)'
;MSDGTALAGPDGALRCPWALSTPDYVTYHDEEWGRPVRGDDALFERLSLEAFQSGLSWITILRRREGFRAAFAGFEIAKVATFTDTDRDRLLADAGIIRNRAKIDATLANARVLADWAQGDLDELIWSHAPDPATRPVPKTLADVPAVTPESTALSKALKKRGLRFVGPTTAYALMQACGLVDDHLETCVARSAP
;
A
#
# COMPACT_ATOMS: atom_id res chain seq x y z
N MET A 1 -18.77 13.73 -18.87
CA MET A 1 -18.11 12.80 -17.92
C MET A 1 -16.74 12.51 -18.51
N SER A 2 -15.65 12.68 -17.76
CA SER A 2 -14.33 12.28 -18.27
C SER A 2 -14.35 10.78 -18.56
N ASP A 3 -13.77 10.38 -19.67
CA ASP A 3 -13.65 8.98 -20.09
C ASP A 3 -12.65 8.17 -19.24
N GLY A 4 -12.15 8.74 -18.15
CA GLY A 4 -11.17 8.14 -17.25
C GLY A 4 -9.73 8.25 -17.74
N THR A 5 -9.44 9.00 -18.80
CA THR A 5 -8.08 9.32 -19.27
C THR A 5 -7.36 10.27 -18.34
N ALA A 6 -6.04 10.44 -18.52
CA ALA A 6 -5.25 11.41 -17.78
C ALA A 6 -5.77 12.84 -18.00
N LEU A 7 -5.74 13.67 -16.96
CA LEU A 7 -6.22 15.04 -16.95
C LEU A 7 -5.06 16.01 -16.67
N ALA A 8 -5.13 17.21 -17.28
CA ALA A 8 -4.17 18.27 -17.00
C ALA A 8 -4.40 18.86 -15.61
N GLY A 9 -3.36 18.91 -14.80
CA GLY A 9 -3.33 19.67 -13.56
C GLY A 9 -3.18 21.18 -13.78
N PRO A 10 -3.19 21.99 -12.71
CA PRO A 10 -3.00 23.43 -12.80
C PRO A 10 -1.66 23.86 -13.43
N ASP A 11 -0.66 23.00 -13.36
CA ASP A 11 0.69 23.14 -13.94
C ASP A 11 0.78 22.66 -15.39
N GLY A 12 -0.34 22.20 -15.98
CA GLY A 12 -0.43 21.63 -17.32
C GLY A 12 0.05 20.19 -17.46
N ALA A 13 0.62 19.56 -16.41
CA ALA A 13 1.07 18.18 -16.45
C ALA A 13 -0.12 17.21 -16.41
N LEU A 14 -0.06 16.17 -17.25
CA LEU A 14 -1.10 15.14 -17.30
C LEU A 14 -0.90 14.12 -16.17
N ARG A 15 -1.95 13.88 -15.39
CA ARG A 15 -1.95 12.92 -14.26
C ARG A 15 -3.17 12.01 -14.27
N CYS A 16 -3.07 10.91 -13.57
CA CYS A 16 -4.23 10.08 -13.28
C CYS A 16 -5.33 10.92 -12.60
N PRO A 17 -6.60 10.83 -13.01
CA PRO A 17 -7.66 11.72 -12.53
C PRO A 17 -7.81 11.78 -11.01
N TRP A 18 -7.60 10.65 -10.33
CA TRP A 18 -7.71 10.59 -8.87
C TRP A 18 -6.67 11.46 -8.13
N ALA A 19 -5.49 11.64 -8.74
CA ALA A 19 -4.39 12.42 -8.16
C ALA A 19 -4.74 13.91 -8.02
N LEU A 20 -5.60 14.43 -8.89
CA LEU A 20 -5.93 15.85 -8.95
C LEU A 20 -6.99 16.29 -7.93
N SER A 21 -7.49 15.38 -7.11
CA SER A 21 -8.55 15.69 -6.16
C SER A 21 -8.10 16.53 -4.96
N THR A 22 -6.82 16.43 -4.56
CA THR A 22 -6.22 17.25 -3.48
C THR A 22 -4.71 17.41 -3.70
N PRO A 23 -4.07 18.49 -3.15
CA PRO A 23 -2.60 18.65 -3.21
C PRO A 23 -1.83 17.46 -2.64
N ASP A 24 -2.30 16.88 -1.51
CA ASP A 24 -1.67 15.72 -0.89
C ASP A 24 -1.61 14.52 -1.87
N TYR A 25 -2.65 14.35 -2.67
CA TYR A 25 -2.67 13.28 -3.67
C TYR A 25 -1.73 13.57 -4.85
N VAL A 26 -1.58 14.83 -5.27
CA VAL A 26 -0.62 15.18 -6.33
C VAL A 26 0.79 14.79 -5.90
N THR A 27 1.20 15.19 -4.70
CA THR A 27 2.53 14.85 -4.16
C THR A 27 2.72 13.33 -4.04
N TYR A 28 1.75 12.63 -3.43
CA TYR A 28 1.81 11.18 -3.28
C TYR A 28 1.91 10.44 -4.63
N HIS A 29 1.10 10.87 -5.61
CA HIS A 29 1.06 10.29 -6.95
C HIS A 29 2.39 10.49 -7.71
N ASP A 30 2.93 11.71 -7.68
CA ASP A 30 4.11 12.06 -8.46
C ASP A 30 5.40 11.51 -7.86
N GLU A 31 5.47 11.40 -6.53
CA GLU A 31 6.72 11.12 -5.82
C GLU A 31 6.80 9.72 -5.21
N GLU A 32 5.65 9.10 -4.88
CA GLU A 32 5.64 7.86 -4.11
C GLU A 32 4.93 6.69 -4.80
N TRP A 33 3.70 6.90 -5.29
CA TRP A 33 2.89 5.82 -5.84
C TRP A 33 3.53 5.23 -7.10
N GLY A 34 3.63 3.90 -7.16
CA GLY A 34 4.29 3.23 -8.28
C GLY A 34 5.82 3.26 -8.21
N ARG A 35 6.43 3.78 -7.14
CA ARG A 35 7.89 3.75 -6.94
C ARG A 35 8.29 2.50 -6.16
N PRO A 36 9.43 1.85 -6.53
CA PRO A 36 9.88 0.65 -5.85
C PRO A 36 10.13 0.88 -4.34
N VAL A 37 9.44 0.11 -3.50
CA VAL A 37 9.67 0.07 -2.06
C VAL A 37 10.32 -1.27 -1.71
N ARG A 38 11.42 -1.24 -0.98
CA ARG A 38 12.21 -2.39 -0.57
C ARG A 38 12.44 -2.39 0.93
N GLY A 39 12.71 -3.58 1.45
CA GLY A 39 12.98 -3.81 2.87
C GLY A 39 11.74 -4.14 3.68
N ASP A 40 11.89 -5.05 4.64
CA ASP A 40 10.79 -5.66 5.38
C ASP A 40 9.96 -4.65 6.17
N ASP A 41 10.58 -3.72 6.90
CA ASP A 41 9.88 -2.72 7.69
C ASP A 41 9.07 -1.75 6.81
N ALA A 42 9.66 -1.30 5.69
CA ALA A 42 8.97 -0.41 4.75
C ALA A 42 7.78 -1.11 4.08
N LEU A 43 7.93 -2.37 3.71
CA LEU A 43 6.85 -3.18 3.15
C LEU A 43 5.80 -3.53 4.19
N PHE A 44 6.18 -3.75 5.44
CA PHE A 44 5.24 -3.95 6.56
C PHE A 44 4.43 -2.68 6.83
N GLU A 45 5.04 -1.48 6.76
CA GLU A 45 4.32 -0.21 6.81
C GLU A 45 3.25 -0.15 5.71
N ARG A 46 3.64 -0.34 4.44
CA ARG A 46 2.73 -0.27 3.30
C ARG A 46 1.60 -1.30 3.41
N LEU A 47 1.92 -2.55 3.72
CA LEU A 47 0.94 -3.61 3.92
C LEU A 47 -0.08 -3.26 5.01
N SER A 48 0.39 -2.69 6.13
CA SER A 48 -0.46 -2.29 7.25
C SER A 48 -1.37 -1.11 6.87
N LEU A 49 -0.84 -0.09 6.19
CA LEU A 49 -1.61 1.08 5.76
C LEU A 49 -2.70 0.69 4.75
N GLU A 50 -2.40 -0.21 3.81
CA GLU A 50 -3.40 -0.74 2.86
C GLU A 50 -4.49 -1.56 3.60
N ALA A 51 -4.13 -2.32 4.62
CA ALA A 51 -5.11 -3.00 5.47
C ALA A 51 -6.00 -1.99 6.22
N PHE A 52 -5.43 -0.90 6.75
CA PHE A 52 -6.20 0.17 7.39
C PHE A 52 -7.09 0.92 6.40
N GLN A 53 -6.70 1.05 5.14
CA GLN A 53 -7.49 1.69 4.10
C GLN A 53 -8.78 0.92 3.78
N SER A 54 -8.81 -0.40 3.93
CA SER A 54 -9.99 -1.21 3.59
C SER A 54 -11.30 -0.62 4.15
N GLY A 55 -12.21 -0.23 3.26
CA GLY A 55 -13.49 0.43 3.60
C GLY A 55 -13.39 1.95 3.81
N LEU A 56 -12.23 2.56 3.55
CA LEU A 56 -11.99 4.00 3.65
C LEU A 56 -11.34 4.53 2.35
N SER A 57 -11.32 5.86 2.18
CA SER A 57 -10.54 6.49 1.12
C SER A 57 -9.05 6.54 1.50
N TRP A 58 -8.16 6.37 0.50
CA TRP A 58 -6.72 6.45 0.72
C TRP A 58 -6.26 7.79 1.34
N ILE A 59 -6.86 8.92 0.93
CA ILE A 59 -6.54 10.23 1.50
C ILE A 59 -6.73 10.27 3.03
N THR A 60 -7.67 9.49 3.57
CA THR A 60 -7.90 9.40 5.01
C THR A 60 -6.70 8.76 5.72
N ILE A 61 -6.09 7.76 5.09
CA ILE A 61 -4.89 7.08 5.58
C ILE A 61 -3.65 7.96 5.36
N LEU A 62 -3.49 8.50 4.15
CA LEU A 62 -2.36 9.34 3.77
C LEU A 62 -2.16 10.52 4.74
N ARG A 63 -3.23 11.23 5.09
CA ARG A 63 -3.21 12.35 6.04
C ARG A 63 -2.91 11.95 7.48
N ARG A 64 -3.09 10.68 7.83
CA ARG A 64 -2.77 10.13 9.17
C ARG A 64 -1.48 9.32 9.18
N ARG A 65 -0.75 9.25 8.07
CA ARG A 65 0.42 8.38 7.95
C ARG A 65 1.48 8.66 9.03
N GLU A 66 1.75 9.93 9.32
CA GLU A 66 2.68 10.29 10.38
C GLU A 66 2.16 9.89 11.77
N GLY A 67 0.86 10.01 12.01
CA GLY A 67 0.24 9.48 13.23
C GLY A 67 0.39 7.96 13.34
N PHE A 68 0.19 7.23 12.24
CA PHE A 68 0.43 5.79 12.20
C PHE A 68 1.90 5.46 12.47
N ARG A 69 2.85 6.15 11.85
CA ARG A 69 4.29 5.95 12.09
C ARG A 69 4.65 6.17 13.56
N ALA A 70 4.18 7.26 14.16
CA ALA A 70 4.39 7.53 15.58
C ALA A 70 3.76 6.45 16.47
N ALA A 71 2.52 6.05 16.17
CA ALA A 71 1.76 5.08 16.97
C ALA A 71 2.37 3.67 16.93
N PHE A 72 2.89 3.24 15.76
CA PHE A 72 3.46 1.93 15.51
C PHE A 72 5.00 1.92 15.48
N ALA A 73 5.66 2.84 16.19
CA ALA A 73 7.13 2.87 16.32
C ALA A 73 7.87 2.83 14.96
N GLY A 74 7.40 3.61 13.96
CA GLY A 74 7.96 3.64 12.61
C GLY A 74 7.73 2.36 11.80
N PHE A 75 6.83 1.50 12.22
CA PHE A 75 6.59 0.17 11.67
C PHE A 75 7.84 -0.74 11.67
N GLU A 76 8.79 -0.50 12.57
CA GLU A 76 9.89 -1.41 12.80
C GLU A 76 9.32 -2.73 13.34
N ILE A 77 9.38 -3.80 12.56
CA ILE A 77 8.77 -5.11 12.87
C ILE A 77 9.20 -5.60 14.25
N ALA A 78 10.49 -5.51 14.55
CA ALA A 78 11.03 -5.96 15.84
C ALA A 78 10.44 -5.20 17.04
N LYS A 79 10.14 -3.89 16.89
CA LYS A 79 9.52 -3.08 17.94
C LYS A 79 8.03 -3.38 18.05
N VAL A 80 7.30 -3.40 16.93
CA VAL A 80 5.85 -3.63 16.94
C VAL A 80 5.52 -5.05 17.45
N ALA A 81 6.35 -6.03 17.17
CA ALA A 81 6.17 -7.40 17.65
C ALA A 81 6.17 -7.50 19.19
N THR A 82 6.87 -6.61 19.88
CA THR A 82 6.92 -6.56 21.37
C THR A 82 5.75 -5.83 22.01
N PHE A 83 4.87 -5.21 21.24
CA PHE A 83 3.72 -4.48 21.78
C PHE A 83 2.80 -5.40 22.60
N THR A 84 2.41 -4.90 23.77
CA THR A 84 1.59 -5.58 24.75
C THR A 84 0.10 -5.19 24.64
N ASP A 85 -0.73 -5.74 25.52
CA ASP A 85 -2.13 -5.32 25.64
C ASP A 85 -2.26 -3.84 26.02
N THR A 86 -1.33 -3.31 26.84
CA THR A 86 -1.27 -1.88 27.17
C THR A 86 -1.03 -1.03 25.91
N ASP A 87 -0.14 -1.47 25.02
CA ASP A 87 0.08 -0.77 23.74
C ASP A 87 -1.14 -0.83 22.85
N ARG A 88 -1.81 -2.00 22.78
CA ARG A 88 -3.07 -2.11 22.06
C ARG A 88 -4.13 -1.15 22.56
N ASP A 89 -4.29 -1.00 23.89
CA ASP A 89 -5.25 -0.09 24.47
C ASP A 89 -4.86 1.38 24.18
N ARG A 90 -3.58 1.72 24.20
CA ARG A 90 -3.04 3.01 23.76
C ARG A 90 -3.43 3.29 22.29
N LEU A 91 -3.21 2.32 21.39
CA LEU A 91 -3.57 2.45 19.97
C LEU A 91 -5.07 2.66 19.76
N LEU A 92 -5.92 1.96 20.53
CA LEU A 92 -7.37 2.12 20.47
C LEU A 92 -7.86 3.49 20.98
N ALA A 93 -7.08 4.14 21.83
CA ALA A 93 -7.36 5.49 22.33
C ALA A 93 -6.79 6.61 21.45
N ASP A 94 -5.84 6.29 20.54
CA ASP A 94 -5.13 7.27 19.73
C ASP A 94 -6.01 7.83 18.61
N ALA A 95 -6.34 9.14 18.68
CA ALA A 95 -7.11 9.84 17.65
C ALA A 95 -6.31 10.12 16.37
N GLY A 96 -4.98 9.99 16.39
CA GLY A 96 -4.09 10.16 15.24
C GLY A 96 -4.21 9.04 14.20
N ILE A 97 -4.76 7.89 14.59
CA ILE A 97 -4.92 6.73 13.71
C ILE A 97 -6.39 6.32 13.53
N ILE A 98 -6.63 5.33 12.69
CA ILE A 98 -7.94 4.68 12.56
C ILE A 98 -8.10 3.65 13.70
N ARG A 99 -8.97 3.96 14.67
CA ARG A 99 -9.22 3.16 15.88
C ARG A 99 -10.10 1.94 15.59
N ASN A 100 -9.63 1.04 14.74
CA ASN A 100 -10.32 -0.21 14.41
C ASN A 100 -9.60 -1.37 15.09
N ARG A 101 -10.24 -1.99 16.11
CA ARG A 101 -9.66 -3.08 16.89
C ARG A 101 -9.16 -4.23 16.02
N ALA A 102 -9.97 -4.70 15.06
CA ALA A 102 -9.60 -5.84 14.24
C ALA A 102 -8.35 -5.57 13.37
N LYS A 103 -8.22 -4.33 12.85
CA LYS A 103 -7.05 -3.92 12.05
C LYS A 103 -5.81 -3.73 12.92
N ILE A 104 -5.95 -3.14 14.11
CA ILE A 104 -4.87 -3.01 15.10
C ILE A 104 -4.38 -4.40 15.50
N ASP A 105 -5.28 -5.29 15.93
CA ASP A 105 -4.94 -6.65 16.36
C ASP A 105 -4.26 -7.45 15.22
N ALA A 106 -4.70 -7.24 13.97
CA ALA A 106 -4.07 -7.87 12.81
C ALA A 106 -2.64 -7.34 12.56
N THR A 107 -2.42 -6.02 12.68
CA THR A 107 -1.08 -5.42 12.52
C THR A 107 -0.12 -5.95 13.57
N LEU A 108 -0.55 -6.03 14.84
CA LEU A 108 0.27 -6.59 15.92
C LEU A 108 0.56 -8.10 15.70
N ALA A 109 -0.45 -8.85 15.25
CA ALA A 109 -0.26 -10.26 14.94
C ALA A 109 0.68 -10.47 13.75
N ASN A 110 0.56 -9.65 12.70
CA ASN A 110 1.44 -9.69 11.54
C ASN A 110 2.89 -9.38 11.93
N ALA A 111 3.13 -8.36 12.77
CA ALA A 111 4.48 -8.04 13.24
C ALA A 111 5.11 -9.21 14.00
N ARG A 112 4.36 -9.91 14.86
CA ARG A 112 4.86 -11.08 15.59
C ARG A 112 5.22 -12.23 14.66
N VAL A 113 4.39 -12.48 13.65
CA VAL A 113 4.68 -13.49 12.62
C VAL A 113 5.95 -13.12 11.84
N LEU A 114 6.08 -11.85 11.43
CA LEU A 114 7.22 -11.37 10.65
C LEU A 114 8.52 -11.33 11.47
N ALA A 115 8.46 -11.13 12.79
CA ALA A 115 9.62 -11.15 13.66
C ALA A 115 10.31 -12.53 13.73
N ASP A 116 9.59 -13.60 13.39
CA ASP A 116 10.12 -14.97 13.30
C ASP A 116 10.71 -15.30 11.92
N TRP A 117 10.58 -14.40 10.93
CA TRP A 117 11.14 -14.61 9.59
C TRP A 117 12.60 -14.14 9.52
N ALA A 118 13.36 -14.67 8.56
CA ALA A 118 14.69 -14.14 8.28
C ALA A 118 14.57 -12.74 7.65
N GLN A 119 15.59 -11.92 7.89
CA GLN A 119 15.65 -10.57 7.29
C GLN A 119 15.66 -10.69 5.76
N GLY A 120 14.78 -9.94 5.12
CA GLY A 120 14.59 -9.95 3.67
C GLY A 120 13.50 -10.90 3.17
N ASP A 121 12.98 -11.79 4.01
CA ASP A 121 11.97 -12.78 3.63
C ASP A 121 10.66 -12.14 3.15
N LEU A 122 10.22 -11.05 3.78
CA LEU A 122 9.00 -10.34 3.37
C LEU A 122 9.22 -9.63 2.03
N ASP A 123 10.36 -8.98 1.86
CA ASP A 123 10.75 -8.32 0.61
C ASP A 123 10.81 -9.35 -0.53
N GLU A 124 11.52 -10.45 -0.35
CA GLU A 124 11.62 -11.50 -1.36
C GLU A 124 10.26 -12.09 -1.70
N LEU A 125 9.44 -12.40 -0.69
CA LEU A 125 8.11 -12.97 -0.92
C LEU A 125 7.23 -12.00 -1.74
N ILE A 126 7.17 -10.72 -1.37
CA ILE A 126 6.34 -9.74 -2.07
C ILE A 126 6.83 -9.57 -3.49
N TRP A 127 8.13 -9.33 -3.70
CA TRP A 127 8.69 -9.06 -5.01
C TRP A 127 8.75 -10.27 -5.94
N SER A 128 8.76 -11.50 -5.40
CA SER A 128 8.64 -12.72 -6.22
C SER A 128 7.30 -12.82 -6.96
N HIS A 129 6.31 -12.02 -6.58
CA HIS A 129 5.00 -11.95 -7.25
C HIS A 129 4.88 -10.74 -8.20
N ALA A 130 5.94 -9.97 -8.41
CA ALA A 130 5.92 -8.91 -9.40
C ALA A 130 5.78 -9.52 -10.80
N PRO A 131 4.80 -9.09 -11.61
CA PRO A 131 4.68 -9.54 -12.99
C PRO A 131 5.82 -9.02 -13.84
N ASP A 132 6.10 -9.67 -14.96
CA ASP A 132 7.00 -9.13 -15.98
C ASP A 132 6.39 -7.85 -16.58
N PRO A 133 7.03 -6.69 -16.43
CA PRO A 133 6.52 -5.43 -16.96
C PRO A 133 6.26 -5.46 -18.48
N ALA A 134 7.06 -6.24 -19.23
CA ALA A 134 6.92 -6.33 -20.67
C ALA A 134 5.62 -7.03 -21.12
N THR A 135 5.00 -7.81 -20.23
CA THR A 135 3.75 -8.54 -20.53
C THR A 135 2.50 -7.79 -20.12
N ARG A 136 2.64 -6.68 -19.41
CA ARG A 136 1.49 -5.91 -18.90
C ARG A 136 1.04 -4.84 -19.91
N PRO A 137 -0.27 -4.78 -20.20
CA PRO A 137 -0.79 -3.67 -20.99
C PRO A 137 -0.67 -2.36 -20.23
N VAL A 138 -0.32 -1.29 -20.93
CA VAL A 138 -0.30 0.07 -20.37
C VAL A 138 -1.73 0.57 -20.27
N PRO A 139 -2.23 0.97 -19.08
CA PRO A 139 -3.58 1.46 -18.94
C PRO A 139 -3.74 2.84 -19.61
N LYS A 140 -4.81 3.01 -20.39
CA LYS A 140 -5.16 4.28 -21.04
C LYS A 140 -6.20 5.06 -20.26
N THR A 141 -7.06 4.34 -19.55
CA THR A 141 -8.12 4.88 -18.71
C THR A 141 -8.12 4.22 -17.35
N LEU A 142 -8.80 4.82 -16.37
CA LEU A 142 -8.98 4.19 -15.05
C LEU A 142 -9.75 2.86 -15.12
N ALA A 143 -10.56 2.65 -16.16
CA ALA A 143 -11.29 1.40 -16.34
C ALA A 143 -10.37 0.22 -16.75
N ASP A 144 -9.18 0.51 -17.28
CA ASP A 144 -8.20 -0.49 -17.66
C ASP A 144 -7.39 -1.01 -16.45
N VAL A 145 -7.46 -0.29 -15.32
CA VAL A 145 -6.75 -0.67 -14.08
C VAL A 145 -7.58 -1.70 -13.32
N PRO A 146 -7.12 -2.94 -13.18
CA PRO A 146 -7.88 -3.97 -12.48
C PRO A 146 -7.87 -3.75 -10.97
N ALA A 147 -8.91 -4.23 -10.29
CA ALA A 147 -8.96 -4.25 -8.83
C ALA A 147 -8.22 -5.47 -8.22
N VAL A 148 -8.01 -6.52 -9.02
CA VAL A 148 -7.39 -7.79 -8.62
C VAL A 148 -6.76 -8.43 -9.85
N THR A 149 -5.60 -9.06 -9.69
CA THR A 149 -4.92 -9.82 -10.73
C THR A 149 -4.61 -11.25 -10.25
N PRO A 150 -4.19 -12.17 -11.15
CA PRO A 150 -3.67 -13.48 -10.74
C PRO A 150 -2.51 -13.38 -9.76
N GLU A 151 -1.58 -12.44 -9.96
CA GLU A 151 -0.40 -12.23 -9.12
C GLU A 151 -0.81 -11.72 -7.74
N SER A 152 -1.71 -10.73 -7.64
CA SER A 152 -2.20 -10.24 -6.35
C SER A 152 -2.98 -11.31 -5.59
N THR A 153 -3.68 -12.18 -6.31
CA THR A 153 -4.36 -13.33 -5.72
C THR A 153 -3.37 -14.36 -5.19
N ALA A 154 -2.31 -14.64 -5.94
CA ALA A 154 -1.23 -15.53 -5.53
C ALA A 154 -0.48 -14.96 -4.30
N LEU A 155 -0.10 -13.68 -4.34
CA LEU A 155 0.53 -12.98 -3.22
C LEU A 155 -0.34 -13.03 -1.95
N SER A 156 -1.64 -12.71 -2.09
CA SER A 156 -2.59 -12.80 -0.97
C SER A 156 -2.63 -14.21 -0.35
N LYS A 157 -2.64 -15.25 -1.18
CA LYS A 157 -2.62 -16.64 -0.71
C LYS A 157 -1.29 -16.98 -0.01
N ALA A 158 -0.18 -16.54 -0.56
CA ALA A 158 1.16 -16.79 0.01
C ALA A 158 1.31 -16.11 1.39
N LEU A 159 0.92 -14.83 1.50
CA LEU A 159 0.94 -14.09 2.76
C LEU A 159 0.04 -14.75 3.83
N LYS A 160 -1.19 -15.14 3.46
CA LYS A 160 -2.11 -15.85 4.37
C LYS A 160 -1.56 -17.20 4.81
N LYS A 161 -0.97 -17.97 3.90
CA LYS A 161 -0.36 -19.28 4.21
C LYS A 161 0.76 -19.15 5.24
N ARG A 162 1.47 -18.02 5.23
CA ARG A 162 2.53 -17.71 6.20
C ARG A 162 2.01 -16.98 7.46
N GLY A 163 0.69 -16.89 7.65
CA GLY A 163 0.05 -16.41 8.89
C GLY A 163 -0.37 -14.94 8.91
N LEU A 164 -0.15 -14.16 7.84
CA LEU A 164 -0.54 -12.76 7.81
C LEU A 164 -2.05 -12.58 7.63
N ARG A 165 -2.58 -11.50 8.20
CA ARG A 165 -4.01 -11.14 8.23
C ARG A 165 -4.28 -9.84 7.49
N PHE A 166 -5.53 -9.63 7.08
CA PHE A 166 -5.97 -8.44 6.32
C PHE A 166 -5.22 -8.24 4.99
N VAL A 167 -4.84 -9.32 4.36
CA VAL A 167 -4.08 -9.37 3.10
C VAL A 167 -4.93 -10.01 2.00
N GLY A 168 -6.13 -9.47 1.76
CA GLY A 168 -7.02 -9.90 0.66
C GLY A 168 -6.43 -9.60 -0.72
N PRO A 169 -6.93 -10.21 -1.82
CA PRO A 169 -6.40 -9.97 -3.18
C PRO A 169 -6.43 -8.51 -3.60
N THR A 170 -7.48 -7.76 -3.25
CA THR A 170 -7.59 -6.32 -3.53
C THR A 170 -6.56 -5.52 -2.74
N THR A 171 -6.39 -5.83 -1.43
CA THR A 171 -5.36 -5.19 -0.59
C THR A 171 -3.95 -5.51 -1.09
N ALA A 172 -3.72 -6.75 -1.54
CA ALA A 172 -2.44 -7.16 -2.13
C ALA A 172 -2.18 -6.42 -3.46
N TYR A 173 -3.22 -6.20 -4.28
CA TYR A 173 -3.05 -5.42 -5.50
C TYR A 173 -2.74 -3.94 -5.22
N ALA A 174 -3.45 -3.31 -4.27
CA ALA A 174 -3.15 -1.95 -3.84
C ALA A 174 -1.71 -1.83 -3.31
N LEU A 175 -1.23 -2.81 -2.54
CA LEU A 175 0.17 -2.89 -2.12
C LEU A 175 1.13 -2.97 -3.33
N MET A 176 0.81 -3.80 -4.34
CA MET A 176 1.64 -3.93 -5.55
C MET A 176 1.73 -2.60 -6.30
N GLN A 177 0.64 -1.86 -6.41
CA GLN A 177 0.60 -0.53 -7.01
C GLN A 177 1.42 0.48 -6.19
N ALA A 178 1.16 0.56 -4.88
CA ALA A 178 1.82 1.52 -4.00
C ALA A 178 3.33 1.31 -3.89
N CYS A 179 3.79 0.05 -4.02
CA CYS A 179 5.21 -0.32 -3.88
C CYS A 179 5.94 -0.49 -5.22
N GLY A 180 5.31 -0.19 -6.36
CA GLY A 180 5.97 -0.23 -7.66
C GLY A 180 6.24 -1.63 -8.21
N LEU A 181 5.56 -2.67 -7.70
CA LEU A 181 5.57 -4.00 -8.33
C LEU A 181 4.85 -3.96 -9.68
N VAL A 182 3.93 -3.03 -9.82
CA VAL A 182 3.21 -2.70 -11.03
C VAL A 182 3.18 -1.19 -11.23
N ASP A 183 3.29 -0.72 -12.47
CA ASP A 183 3.11 0.67 -12.83
C ASP A 183 1.75 0.84 -13.52
N ASP A 184 0.77 1.33 -12.75
CA ASP A 184 -0.59 1.59 -13.23
C ASP A 184 -0.86 3.09 -13.47
N HIS A 185 0.17 3.91 -13.56
CA HIS A 185 0.01 5.24 -14.13
C HIS A 185 -0.52 5.13 -15.57
N LEU A 186 -1.44 6.02 -15.94
CA LEU A 186 -2.00 6.01 -17.28
C LEU A 186 -0.92 6.34 -18.35
N GLU A 187 -1.12 5.88 -19.58
CA GLU A 187 -0.17 5.97 -20.69
C GLU A 187 0.47 7.37 -20.86
N THR A 188 -0.34 8.43 -20.68
CA THR A 188 0.10 9.82 -20.84
C THR A 188 0.43 10.52 -19.53
N CYS A 189 0.43 9.80 -18.42
CA CYS A 189 0.68 10.38 -17.09
C CYS A 189 2.16 10.75 -16.93
N VAL A 190 2.42 11.97 -16.41
CA VAL A 190 3.78 12.48 -16.16
C VAL A 190 4.60 11.62 -15.18
N ALA A 191 3.92 10.97 -14.23
CA ALA A 191 4.59 10.13 -13.22
C ALA A 191 4.89 8.71 -13.72
N ARG A 192 4.38 8.33 -14.91
CA ARG A 192 4.67 7.02 -15.48
C ARG A 192 6.17 6.88 -15.73
N SER A 193 6.73 5.78 -15.24
CA SER A 193 8.13 5.43 -15.54
C SER A 193 8.29 5.19 -17.05
N ALA A 194 9.38 5.71 -17.62
CA ALA A 194 9.74 5.36 -19.00
C ALA A 194 9.98 3.83 -19.07
N PRO A 195 9.58 3.19 -20.18
CA PRO A 195 9.81 1.75 -20.38
C PRO A 195 11.29 1.38 -20.39
#